data_9fb6ea5e9aec47a23b1c618252475601
#
_entry.id   9fb6ea5e9aec47a23b1c618252475601
#
_cell.length_a   1.000
_cell.length_b   1.000
_cell.length_c   1.000
_cell.angle_alpha   90.00
_cell.angle_beta   90.00
_cell.angle_gamma   90.00
#
_symmetry.space_group_name_H-M   'P 1'
#
loop_
_entity.id
_entity.type
_entity.pdbx_description
1 polymer ?
#
loop_
_entity_poly.entity_id
_entity_poly.type
_entity_poly.pdbx_seq_one_letter_code
_entity_poly.pdbx_strand_id
1 'polypeptide(L)'
;MKKRRLRMLYKILAGTVLALAVLTYVALRVNTTGSYERTFNASPDKLWRVWNDPAFITKWWGPKGYTAPIIRNDPRVGGTFLWSMKSPKGKMSWNTGVYREVIPNSRIVSTMSFSDATGRAIPGSQAPVPGHWPDEIIVTTEFTESGGKTKVRVTEVGLPLFVKVLSKIAWNQQFDKIESLL
;
A
#
# COMPACT_ATOMS: atom_id res chain seq x y z
N MET A 1 13.25 -3.36 53.21
CA MET A 1 12.44 -4.04 52.18
C MET A 1 11.88 -3.08 51.09
N LYS A 2 11.29 -1.94 51.38
CA LYS A 2 10.70 -0.97 50.43
C LYS A 2 11.68 -0.48 49.34
N LYS A 3 12.92 -0.09 49.69
CA LYS A 3 13.93 0.41 48.72
C LYS A 3 14.37 -0.65 47.69
N ARG A 4 14.41 -1.94 48.05
CA ARG A 4 14.78 -3.03 47.13
C ARG A 4 13.67 -3.33 46.09
N ARG A 5 12.42 -3.30 46.54
CA ARG A 5 11.24 -3.41 45.64
C ARG A 5 11.16 -2.26 44.65
N LEU A 6 11.39 -1.03 45.11
CA LEU A 6 11.38 0.15 44.24
C LEU A 6 12.48 0.09 43.16
N ARG A 7 13.71 -0.29 43.55
CA ARG A 7 14.81 -0.48 42.56
C ARG A 7 14.51 -1.58 41.54
N MET A 8 13.82 -2.65 41.94
CA MET A 8 13.42 -3.73 41.03
C MET A 8 12.34 -3.23 40.06
N LEU A 9 11.36 -2.46 40.54
CA LEU A 9 10.32 -1.86 39.68
C LEU A 9 10.92 -0.90 38.65
N TYR A 10 11.88 -0.05 39.02
CA TYR A 10 12.58 0.83 38.08
C TYR A 10 13.36 0.05 37.02
N LYS A 11 14.02 -1.06 37.40
CA LYS A 11 14.73 -1.90 36.41
C LYS A 11 13.78 -2.56 35.42
N ILE A 12 12.64 -3.05 35.88
CA ILE A 12 11.61 -3.63 35.03
C ILE A 12 11.04 -2.56 34.09
N LEU A 13 10.68 -1.39 34.62
CA LEU A 13 10.16 -0.29 33.80
C LEU A 13 11.19 0.17 32.76
N ALA A 14 12.44 0.37 33.14
CA ALA A 14 13.50 0.74 32.21
C ALA A 14 13.71 -0.34 31.13
N GLY A 15 13.67 -1.63 31.50
CA GLY A 15 13.77 -2.73 30.55
C GLY A 15 12.58 -2.77 29.56
N THR A 16 11.37 -2.54 30.02
CA THR A 16 10.18 -2.48 29.16
C THR A 16 10.23 -1.28 28.22
N VAL A 17 10.63 -0.10 28.68
CA VAL A 17 10.77 1.10 27.83
C VAL A 17 11.84 0.87 26.76
N LEU A 18 12.99 0.29 27.13
CA LEU A 18 14.04 -0.03 26.15
C LEU A 18 13.56 -1.05 25.12
N ALA A 19 12.88 -2.11 25.55
CA ALA A 19 12.33 -3.12 24.63
C ALA A 19 11.32 -2.50 23.66
N LEU A 20 10.42 -1.64 24.13
CA LEU A 20 9.48 -0.92 23.27
C LEU A 20 10.19 0.01 22.28
N ALA A 21 11.24 0.72 22.72
CA ALA A 21 12.02 1.59 21.84
C ALA A 21 12.74 0.79 20.74
N VAL A 22 13.31 -0.37 21.08
CA VAL A 22 13.95 -1.28 20.10
C VAL A 22 12.93 -1.84 19.12
N LEU A 23 11.78 -2.31 19.60
CA LEU A 23 10.71 -2.82 18.76
C LEU A 23 10.19 -1.74 17.79
N THR A 24 10.00 -0.51 18.27
CA THR A 24 9.59 0.63 17.44
C THR A 24 10.67 0.96 16.40
N TYR A 25 11.92 0.98 16.80
CA TYR A 25 13.05 1.21 15.88
C TYR A 25 13.09 0.15 14.77
N VAL A 26 12.98 -1.13 15.12
CA VAL A 26 12.96 -2.24 14.16
C VAL A 26 11.75 -2.10 13.22
N ALA A 27 10.57 -1.84 13.75
CA ALA A 27 9.35 -1.69 12.96
C ALA A 27 9.42 -0.54 11.95
N LEU A 28 10.19 0.50 12.25
CA LEU A 28 10.38 1.64 11.35
C LEU A 28 11.53 1.46 10.35
N ARG A 29 12.49 0.56 10.62
CA ARG A 29 13.71 0.39 9.82
C ARG A 29 13.72 -0.86 8.95
N VAL A 30 13.00 -1.90 9.37
CA VAL A 30 12.96 -3.17 8.62
C VAL A 30 11.94 -3.06 7.49
N ASN A 31 12.41 -3.26 6.26
CA ASN A 31 11.55 -3.39 5.09
C ASN A 31 11.10 -4.85 4.93
N THR A 32 9.88 -5.03 4.47
CA THR A 32 9.21 -6.32 4.37
C THR A 32 8.34 -6.41 3.11
N THR A 33 7.77 -7.59 2.89
CA THR A 33 6.80 -7.83 1.83
C THR A 33 5.39 -7.91 2.43
N GLY A 34 4.47 -7.10 1.91
CA GLY A 34 3.04 -7.21 2.14
C GLY A 34 2.38 -8.05 1.04
N SER A 35 1.38 -8.88 1.39
CA SER A 35 0.55 -9.56 0.41
C SER A 35 -0.90 -9.54 0.89
N TYR A 36 -1.81 -9.15 0.00
CA TYR A 36 -3.22 -8.94 0.28
C TYR A 36 -4.03 -9.55 -0.85
N GLU A 37 -5.09 -10.29 -0.53
CA GLU A 37 -5.88 -10.96 -1.55
C GLU A 37 -7.37 -10.94 -1.25
N ARG A 38 -8.18 -10.96 -2.31
CA ARG A 38 -9.63 -11.16 -2.25
C ARG A 38 -10.12 -11.88 -3.49
N THR A 39 -11.13 -12.74 -3.31
CA THR A 39 -11.86 -13.35 -4.42
C THR A 39 -13.15 -12.59 -4.68
N PHE A 40 -13.34 -12.18 -5.93
CA PHE A 40 -14.50 -11.43 -6.39
C PHE A 40 -15.39 -12.31 -7.27
N ASN A 41 -16.69 -12.08 -7.20
CA ASN A 41 -17.66 -12.76 -8.08
C ASN A 41 -17.76 -12.03 -9.44
N ALA A 42 -16.66 -12.05 -10.18
CA ALA A 42 -16.53 -11.38 -11.47
C ALA A 42 -15.45 -12.06 -12.33
N SER A 43 -15.56 -11.90 -13.65
CA SER A 43 -14.56 -12.37 -14.61
C SER A 43 -13.25 -11.58 -14.49
N PRO A 44 -12.11 -12.15 -14.91
CA PRO A 44 -10.84 -11.44 -14.97
C PRO A 44 -10.90 -10.16 -15.81
N ASP A 45 -11.59 -10.20 -16.94
CA ASP A 45 -11.75 -9.06 -17.83
C ASP A 45 -12.48 -7.87 -17.16
N LYS A 46 -13.58 -8.15 -16.43
CA LYS A 46 -14.30 -7.11 -15.68
C LYS A 46 -13.42 -6.50 -14.60
N LEU A 47 -12.70 -7.33 -13.83
CA LEU A 47 -11.76 -6.85 -12.81
C LEU A 47 -10.58 -6.11 -13.39
N TRP A 48 -10.04 -6.58 -14.51
CA TRP A 48 -8.96 -5.90 -15.23
C TRP A 48 -9.35 -4.48 -15.62
N ARG A 49 -10.57 -4.30 -16.14
CA ARG A 49 -11.12 -2.99 -16.47
C ARG A 49 -11.26 -2.11 -15.23
N VAL A 50 -11.84 -2.63 -14.15
CA VAL A 50 -11.98 -1.89 -12.89
C VAL A 50 -10.62 -1.48 -12.31
N TRP A 51 -9.59 -2.31 -12.53
CA TRP A 51 -8.24 -2.08 -12.03
C TRP A 51 -7.46 -1.03 -12.83
N ASN A 52 -7.67 -0.95 -14.13
CA ASN A 52 -6.81 -0.17 -15.04
C ASN A 52 -7.46 1.09 -15.62
N ASP A 53 -8.77 1.16 -15.69
CA ASP A 53 -9.48 2.33 -16.24
C ASP A 53 -9.50 3.47 -15.20
N PRO A 54 -8.98 4.67 -15.52
CA PRO A 54 -8.99 5.83 -14.63
C PRO A 54 -10.36 6.16 -14.05
N ALA A 55 -11.45 5.96 -14.82
CA ALA A 55 -12.81 6.22 -14.37
C ALA A 55 -13.25 5.30 -13.22
N PHE A 56 -12.67 4.10 -13.11
CA PHE A 56 -12.87 3.20 -12.00
C PHE A 56 -11.85 3.41 -10.89
N ILE A 57 -10.55 3.58 -11.21
CA ILE A 57 -9.49 3.79 -10.22
C ILE A 57 -9.84 4.97 -9.30
N THR A 58 -10.37 6.06 -9.83
CA THR A 58 -10.80 7.24 -9.04
C THR A 58 -11.85 6.91 -7.97
N LYS A 59 -12.58 5.79 -8.12
CA LYS A 59 -13.65 5.35 -7.18
C LYS A 59 -13.13 4.46 -6.07
N TRP A 60 -12.05 3.69 -6.30
CA TRP A 60 -11.58 2.73 -5.32
C TRP A 60 -10.20 3.04 -4.73
N TRP A 61 -9.35 3.83 -5.41
CA TRP A 61 -8.02 4.13 -4.88
C TRP A 61 -8.08 4.92 -3.56
N GLY A 62 -7.39 4.39 -2.56
CA GLY A 62 -7.36 4.91 -1.20
C GLY A 62 -8.37 4.28 -0.24
N PRO A 63 -8.05 4.25 1.06
CA PRO A 63 -8.90 3.64 2.09
C PRO A 63 -10.21 4.40 2.28
N LYS A 64 -11.08 3.89 3.15
CA LYS A 64 -12.38 4.51 3.48
C LYS A 64 -12.21 5.97 3.89
N GLY A 65 -13.03 6.86 3.33
CA GLY A 65 -13.00 8.29 3.58
C GLY A 65 -11.99 9.06 2.71
N TYR A 66 -11.13 8.38 1.96
CA TYR A 66 -10.23 9.00 0.98
C TYR A 66 -10.86 9.01 -0.41
N THR A 67 -10.48 10.01 -1.22
CA THR A 67 -10.85 10.14 -2.63
C THR A 67 -9.59 10.21 -3.49
N ALA A 68 -9.73 9.90 -4.79
CA ALA A 68 -8.64 9.92 -5.75
C ALA A 68 -8.98 10.86 -6.93
N PRO A 69 -8.89 12.18 -6.76
CA PRO A 69 -9.42 13.15 -7.73
C PRO A 69 -8.65 13.22 -9.04
N ILE A 70 -7.38 12.79 -9.04
CA ILE A 70 -6.54 12.83 -10.25
C ILE A 70 -5.90 11.47 -10.42
N ILE A 71 -6.27 10.80 -11.52
CA ILE A 71 -5.73 9.52 -11.96
C ILE A 71 -5.30 9.65 -13.41
N ARG A 72 -4.01 9.42 -13.66
CA ARG A 72 -3.45 9.22 -15.02
C ARG A 72 -2.86 7.83 -15.03
N ASN A 73 -3.18 7.03 -16.04
CA ASN A 73 -2.79 5.63 -16.08
C ASN A 73 -2.55 5.19 -17.54
N ASP A 74 -1.35 4.68 -17.81
CA ASP A 74 -0.95 4.11 -19.09
C ASP A 74 -0.46 2.67 -18.87
N PRO A 75 -1.38 1.68 -18.77
CA PRO A 75 -1.08 0.31 -18.34
C PRO A 75 -0.48 -0.52 -19.48
N ARG A 76 0.69 -0.14 -19.97
CA ARG A 76 1.54 -0.89 -20.91
C ARG A 76 2.97 -0.96 -20.39
N VAL A 77 3.73 -1.92 -20.83
CA VAL A 77 5.15 -2.03 -20.47
C VAL A 77 5.87 -0.73 -20.85
N GLY A 78 6.58 -0.13 -19.88
CA GLY A 78 7.23 1.18 -19.99
C GLY A 78 6.27 2.37 -19.83
N GLY A 79 4.95 2.16 -19.80
CA GLY A 79 3.98 3.21 -19.49
C GLY A 79 4.07 3.62 -18.01
N THR A 80 3.52 4.78 -17.68
CA THR A 80 3.60 5.39 -16.35
C THR A 80 2.23 5.65 -15.78
N PHE A 81 2.18 5.83 -14.46
CA PHE A 81 0.98 6.32 -13.81
C PHE A 81 1.27 7.48 -12.86
N LEU A 82 0.24 8.30 -12.60
CA LEU A 82 0.22 9.30 -11.54
C LEU A 82 -1.15 9.24 -10.87
N TRP A 83 -1.17 8.78 -9.62
CA TRP A 83 -2.39 8.62 -8.84
C TRP A 83 -2.36 9.51 -7.62
N SER A 84 -3.38 10.35 -7.47
CA SER A 84 -3.55 11.16 -6.27
C SER A 84 -4.42 10.46 -5.23
N MET A 85 -4.22 10.84 -3.98
CA MET A 85 -5.07 10.46 -2.87
C MET A 85 -5.32 11.69 -2.00
N LYS A 86 -6.59 12.02 -1.74
CA LYS A 86 -7.00 13.12 -0.87
C LYS A 86 -7.60 12.59 0.41
N SER A 87 -6.99 12.93 1.55
CA SER A 87 -7.49 12.52 2.87
C SER A 87 -8.79 13.24 3.25
N PRO A 88 -9.56 12.75 4.24
CA PRO A 88 -10.74 13.44 4.78
C PRO A 88 -10.46 14.86 5.28
N LYS A 89 -9.20 15.13 5.67
CA LYS A 89 -8.73 16.46 6.10
C LYS A 89 -8.25 17.33 4.93
N GLY A 90 -8.43 16.89 3.69
CA GLY A 90 -8.04 17.63 2.48
C GLY A 90 -6.57 17.52 2.07
N LYS A 91 -5.72 16.82 2.83
CA LYS A 91 -4.30 16.65 2.48
C LYS A 91 -4.17 15.75 1.25
N MET A 92 -3.43 16.23 0.24
CA MET A 92 -3.10 15.47 -0.97
C MET A 92 -1.81 14.67 -0.78
N SER A 93 -1.78 13.49 -1.35
CA SER A 93 -0.57 12.68 -1.56
C SER A 93 -0.59 12.10 -2.98
N TRP A 94 0.57 11.77 -3.50
CA TRP A 94 0.75 11.37 -4.88
C TRP A 94 1.65 10.16 -4.95
N ASN A 95 1.33 9.26 -5.87
CA ASN A 95 2.14 8.11 -6.23
C ASN A 95 2.35 8.08 -7.73
N THR A 96 3.54 7.72 -8.14
CA THR A 96 3.93 7.51 -9.52
C THR A 96 4.67 6.19 -9.67
N GLY A 97 4.79 5.68 -10.88
CA GLY A 97 5.57 4.48 -11.15
C GLY A 97 5.57 4.13 -12.63
N VAL A 98 6.27 3.04 -12.94
CA VAL A 98 6.46 2.50 -14.28
C VAL A 98 5.96 1.06 -14.31
N TYR A 99 5.18 0.70 -15.31
CA TYR A 99 4.78 -0.67 -15.57
C TYR A 99 5.95 -1.47 -16.15
N ARG A 100 6.36 -2.53 -15.46
CA ARG A 100 7.47 -3.42 -15.86
C ARG A 100 6.97 -4.64 -16.61
N GLU A 101 5.80 -5.12 -16.23
CA GLU A 101 5.13 -6.26 -16.87
C GLU A 101 3.63 -6.00 -16.91
N VAL A 102 2.98 -6.28 -18.04
CA VAL A 102 1.54 -6.18 -18.21
C VAL A 102 1.08 -7.36 -19.06
N ILE A 103 0.44 -8.34 -18.42
CA ILE A 103 -0.19 -9.48 -19.06
C ILE A 103 -1.70 -9.32 -18.85
N PRO A 104 -2.47 -8.97 -19.90
CA PRO A 104 -3.90 -8.69 -19.78
C PRO A 104 -4.66 -9.80 -19.02
N ASN A 105 -5.54 -9.39 -18.13
CA ASN A 105 -6.39 -10.25 -17.31
C ASN A 105 -5.65 -11.22 -16.36
N SER A 106 -4.31 -11.11 -16.25
CA SER A 106 -3.50 -12.06 -15.49
C SER A 106 -2.53 -11.40 -14.51
N ARG A 107 -1.71 -10.45 -14.98
CA ARG A 107 -0.61 -9.96 -14.14
C ARG A 107 -0.16 -8.56 -14.51
N ILE A 108 0.12 -7.76 -13.49
CA ILE A 108 0.78 -6.46 -13.60
C ILE A 108 1.95 -6.44 -12.62
N VAL A 109 3.12 -5.99 -13.07
CA VAL A 109 4.24 -5.63 -12.19
C VAL A 109 4.59 -4.17 -12.47
N SER A 110 4.59 -3.37 -11.44
CA SER A 110 4.98 -1.95 -11.52
C SER A 110 5.92 -1.58 -10.39
N THR A 111 6.66 -0.51 -10.60
CA THR A 111 7.28 0.22 -9.49
C THR A 111 6.25 1.18 -8.91
N MET A 112 6.46 1.62 -7.66
CA MET A 112 5.68 2.69 -7.05
C MET A 112 6.58 3.52 -6.14
N SER A 113 6.55 4.84 -6.36
CA SER A 113 7.23 5.85 -5.56
C SER A 113 6.24 6.89 -5.08
N PHE A 114 6.53 7.55 -3.97
CA PHE A 114 5.87 8.82 -3.67
C PHE A 114 6.31 9.88 -4.67
N SER A 115 5.45 10.85 -4.97
CA SER A 115 5.75 11.91 -5.92
C SER A 115 5.16 13.26 -5.52
N ASP A 116 5.56 14.29 -6.25
CA ASP A 116 4.86 15.57 -6.27
C ASP A 116 3.67 15.53 -7.26
N ALA A 117 2.93 16.62 -7.34
CA ALA A 117 1.75 16.74 -8.21
C ALA A 117 2.09 16.72 -9.71
N THR A 118 3.36 16.90 -10.08
CA THR A 118 3.83 16.80 -11.48
C THR A 118 4.16 15.38 -11.89
N GLY A 119 4.27 14.45 -10.93
CA GLY A 119 4.68 13.07 -11.14
C GLY A 119 6.18 12.85 -10.96
N ARG A 120 6.94 13.85 -10.53
CA ARG A 120 8.34 13.68 -10.19
C ARG A 120 8.46 12.93 -8.88
N ALA A 121 9.12 11.78 -8.89
CA ALA A 121 9.37 10.98 -7.70
C ALA A 121 10.13 11.78 -6.64
N ILE A 122 9.76 11.61 -5.38
CA ILE A 122 10.48 12.15 -4.22
C ILE A 122 11.22 11.01 -3.51
N PRO A 123 12.39 11.31 -2.89
CA PRO A 123 13.13 10.31 -2.13
C PRO A 123 12.29 9.66 -1.03
N GLY A 124 12.49 8.37 -0.77
CA GLY A 124 11.81 7.65 0.32
C GLY A 124 12.01 8.29 1.69
N SER A 125 13.13 8.98 1.92
CA SER A 125 13.39 9.76 3.13
C SER A 125 12.42 10.94 3.33
N GLN A 126 11.72 11.38 2.26
CA GLN A 126 10.72 12.46 2.27
C GLN A 126 9.30 11.92 2.19
N ALA A 127 9.11 10.61 2.32
CA ALA A 127 7.79 9.98 2.27
C ALA A 127 6.81 10.62 3.26
N PRO A 128 5.55 10.87 2.87
CA PRO A 128 4.55 11.50 3.73
C PRO A 128 4.03 10.58 4.85
N VAL A 129 4.48 9.32 4.84
CA VAL A 129 4.13 8.28 5.81
C VAL A 129 5.40 7.88 6.56
N PRO A 130 5.39 7.82 7.91
CA PRO A 130 6.55 7.45 8.70
C PRO A 130 7.13 6.09 8.29
N GLY A 131 8.44 5.90 8.52
CA GLY A 131 9.17 4.66 8.23
C GLY A 131 10.38 4.88 7.34
N HIS A 132 11.21 3.85 7.24
CA HIS A 132 12.35 3.86 6.32
C HIS A 132 11.88 3.32 4.97
N TRP A 133 11.44 4.24 4.11
CA TRP A 133 10.99 3.90 2.76
C TRP A 133 12.18 3.83 1.81
N PRO A 134 12.23 2.83 0.92
CA PRO A 134 13.06 2.91 -0.27
C PRO A 134 12.50 4.00 -1.21
N ASP A 135 13.31 4.45 -2.15
CA ASP A 135 12.85 5.42 -3.16
C ASP A 135 11.77 4.84 -4.07
N GLU A 136 11.75 3.52 -4.21
CA GLU A 136 10.83 2.76 -5.03
C GLU A 136 10.49 1.43 -4.37
N ILE A 137 9.22 1.02 -4.40
CA ILE A 137 8.77 -0.32 -4.06
C ILE A 137 8.29 -1.05 -5.33
N ILE A 138 8.28 -2.39 -5.30
CA ILE A 138 7.70 -3.19 -6.37
C ILE A 138 6.30 -3.64 -5.95
N VAL A 139 5.34 -3.40 -6.85
CA VAL A 139 3.96 -3.83 -6.68
C VAL A 139 3.61 -4.85 -7.77
N THR A 140 3.19 -6.03 -7.35
CA THR A 140 2.68 -7.07 -8.24
C THR A 140 1.20 -7.27 -7.99
N THR A 141 0.39 -7.22 -9.04
CA THR A 141 -1.04 -7.58 -9.00
C THR A 141 -1.28 -8.79 -9.87
N GLU A 142 -1.88 -9.83 -9.31
CA GLU A 142 -2.19 -11.08 -10.01
C GLU A 142 -3.68 -11.34 -10.00
N PHE A 143 -4.21 -11.79 -11.15
CA PHE A 143 -5.62 -12.16 -11.34
C PHE A 143 -5.68 -13.64 -11.69
N THR A 144 -6.29 -14.43 -10.82
CA THR A 144 -6.42 -15.88 -11.01
C THR A 144 -7.88 -16.27 -11.05
N GLU A 145 -8.34 -16.77 -12.19
CA GLU A 145 -9.70 -17.26 -12.35
C GLU A 145 -9.86 -18.68 -11.77
N SER A 146 -11.00 -18.89 -11.13
CA SER A 146 -11.45 -20.23 -10.71
C SER A 146 -12.96 -20.23 -10.52
N GLY A 147 -13.66 -21.08 -11.29
CA GLY A 147 -15.10 -21.31 -11.15
C GLY A 147 -15.96 -20.04 -11.35
N GLY A 148 -15.63 -19.23 -12.35
CA GLY A 148 -16.37 -17.98 -12.66
C GLY A 148 -16.08 -16.82 -11.70
N LYS A 149 -15.16 -17.00 -10.76
CA LYS A 149 -14.68 -15.98 -9.82
C LYS A 149 -13.22 -15.65 -10.10
N THR A 150 -12.80 -14.47 -9.71
CA THR A 150 -11.39 -14.07 -9.85
C THR A 150 -10.81 -13.69 -8.51
N LYS A 151 -9.72 -14.35 -8.15
CA LYS A 151 -8.89 -13.95 -7.01
C LYS A 151 -7.88 -12.90 -7.48
N VAL A 152 -7.90 -11.74 -6.85
CA VAL A 152 -6.88 -10.70 -7.00
C VAL A 152 -5.92 -10.78 -5.82
N ARG A 153 -4.62 -10.83 -6.11
CA ARG A 153 -3.55 -10.73 -5.11
C ARG A 153 -2.67 -9.54 -5.42
N VAL A 154 -2.45 -8.69 -4.43
CA VAL A 154 -1.49 -7.57 -4.48
C VAL A 154 -0.33 -7.89 -3.57
N THR A 155 0.87 -7.83 -4.10
CA THR A 155 2.13 -8.01 -3.35
C THR A 155 2.95 -6.73 -3.45
N GLU A 156 3.36 -6.19 -2.31
CA GLU A 156 4.17 -4.97 -2.19
C GLU A 156 5.50 -5.33 -1.52
N VAL A 157 6.62 -5.14 -2.22
CA VAL A 157 7.97 -5.44 -1.73
C VAL A 157 8.69 -4.14 -1.40
N GLY A 158 9.22 -4.02 -0.18
CA GLY A 158 9.94 -2.83 0.29
C GLY A 158 9.16 -2.00 1.33
N LEU A 159 8.02 -2.48 1.82
CA LEU A 159 7.24 -1.75 2.83
C LEU A 159 7.96 -1.74 4.19
N PRO A 160 8.00 -0.60 4.91
CA PRO A 160 8.33 -0.60 6.33
C PRO A 160 7.38 -1.53 7.11
N LEU A 161 7.92 -2.28 8.08
CA LEU A 161 7.18 -3.35 8.76
C LEU A 161 5.84 -2.89 9.35
N PHE A 162 5.80 -1.72 9.98
CA PHE A 162 4.55 -1.21 10.55
C PHE A 162 3.53 -0.80 9.47
N VAL A 163 4.00 -0.33 8.31
CA VAL A 163 3.15 0.06 7.18
C VAL A 163 2.44 -1.16 6.59
N LYS A 164 3.08 -2.33 6.59
CA LYS A 164 2.46 -3.58 6.16
C LYS A 164 1.13 -3.85 6.87
N VAL A 165 1.04 -3.55 8.17
CA VAL A 165 -0.21 -3.71 8.95
C VAL A 165 -1.27 -2.70 8.49
N LEU A 166 -0.88 -1.44 8.30
CA LEU A 166 -1.77 -0.38 7.81
C LEU A 166 -2.23 -0.66 6.37
N SER A 167 -1.32 -1.11 5.51
CA SER A 167 -1.63 -1.49 4.13
C SER A 167 -2.65 -2.63 4.07
N LYS A 168 -2.59 -3.61 4.99
CA LYS A 168 -3.60 -4.67 5.06
C LYS A 168 -5.01 -4.11 5.29
N ILE A 169 -5.14 -3.14 6.20
CA ILE A 169 -6.42 -2.48 6.47
C ILE A 169 -6.86 -1.66 5.25
N ALA A 170 -5.95 -0.88 4.67
CA ALA A 170 -6.23 -0.05 3.50
C ALA A 170 -6.65 -0.90 2.29
N TRP A 171 -5.92 -1.98 1.99
CA TRP A 171 -6.27 -2.88 0.88
C TRP A 171 -7.62 -3.56 1.08
N ASN A 172 -7.95 -4.01 2.29
CA ASN A 172 -9.29 -4.56 2.56
C ASN A 172 -10.39 -3.55 2.25
N GLN A 173 -10.22 -2.28 2.65
CA GLN A 173 -11.19 -1.22 2.37
C GLN A 173 -11.25 -0.85 0.87
N GLN A 174 -10.15 -0.92 0.15
CA GLN A 174 -10.10 -0.74 -1.30
C GLN A 174 -10.79 -1.90 -2.02
N PHE A 175 -10.58 -3.13 -1.57
CA PHE A 175 -11.30 -4.29 -2.08
C PHE A 175 -12.81 -4.19 -1.87
N ASP A 176 -13.28 -3.66 -0.72
CA ASP A 176 -14.71 -3.40 -0.49
C ASP A 176 -15.26 -2.40 -1.53
N LYS A 177 -14.50 -1.35 -1.84
CA LYS A 177 -14.89 -0.39 -2.89
C LYS A 177 -14.92 -1.04 -4.28
N ILE A 178 -13.90 -1.86 -4.62
CA ILE A 178 -13.86 -2.59 -5.89
C ILE A 178 -15.08 -3.50 -6.03
N GLU A 179 -15.42 -4.25 -4.97
CA GLU A 179 -16.58 -5.13 -4.95
C GLU A 179 -17.89 -4.39 -5.24
N SER A 180 -18.03 -3.16 -4.74
CA SER A 180 -19.20 -2.32 -5.01
C SER A 180 -19.30 -1.81 -6.46
N LEU A 181 -18.26 -1.97 -7.27
CA LEU A 181 -18.21 -1.57 -8.68
C LEU A 181 -18.46 -2.75 -9.64
N LEU A 182 -18.54 -3.96 -9.12
CA LEU A 182 -18.74 -5.20 -9.87
C LEU A 182 -20.21 -5.60 -9.97
#